data_b2e36b66b627cccb894971fabbdcbbd3
#
_entry.id   b2e36b66b627cccb894971fabbdcbbd3
#
_cell.length_a   1.000
_cell.length_b   1.000
_cell.length_c   1.000
_cell.angle_alpha   90.00
_cell.angle_beta   90.00
_cell.angle_gamma   90.00
#
_symmetry.space_group_name_H-M   'P 1'
#
loop_
_entity.id
_entity.type
_entity.pdbx_description
1 polymer ?
#
loop_
_entity_poly.entity_id
_entity_poly.type
_entity_poly.pdbx_seq_one_letter_code
_entity_poly.pdbx_strand_id
1 'polypeptide(L)'
;MLVDACPRKYFFLEPEKHLEVFEASHTPLMPTDLTLVFDTNDRRLVDPLFTALQPLCREILFVDHHPVLNQGPEPTPGSFIETRAASTGEISYFIIKGLGLRMDERMAQALYTSIAFDTQVFKFVKNSVNSHLIAAELLTFINNAEEIHRHLFSTHTIEKVKFLSKVLGQIEYFGNGQVAVLRLSDAVLKEHGLDMDDSRDVIDMLMHVNSLRAAALFREDAPNEYKLSLRSKGHMEVLGVAEAFQGGGHMFAAGAYIRGDYHDIKGKIVQMLLTRLDDAHDEPSRQK
;
A
#
# COMPACT_ATOMS: atom_id res chain seq x y z
N MET A 1 -18.73 2.00 7.46
CA MET A 1 -17.99 2.65 8.56
C MET A 1 -16.50 2.54 8.29
N LEU A 2 -15.69 3.51 8.63
CA LEU A 2 -14.24 3.54 8.46
C LEU A 2 -13.56 3.62 9.83
N VAL A 3 -12.37 3.04 9.99
CA VAL A 3 -11.54 3.22 11.21
C VAL A 3 -10.77 4.54 11.20
N ASP A 4 -10.44 5.05 10.01
CA ASP A 4 -9.70 6.30 9.82
C ASP A 4 -10.45 7.24 8.89
N ALA A 5 -10.07 8.52 8.90
CA ALA A 5 -10.63 9.52 7.99
C ALA A 5 -10.33 9.16 6.53
N CYS A 6 -11.32 9.36 5.66
CA CYS A 6 -11.16 9.12 4.23
C CYS A 6 -10.08 10.05 3.64
N PRO A 7 -9.08 9.53 2.92
CA PRO A 7 -8.08 10.36 2.26
C PRO A 7 -8.68 11.29 1.21
N ARG A 8 -8.14 12.52 1.10
CA ARG A 8 -8.66 13.58 0.20
C ARG A 8 -8.78 13.14 -1.27
N LYS A 9 -7.89 12.28 -1.75
CA LYS A 9 -7.91 11.76 -3.13
C LYS A 9 -9.18 11.00 -3.49
N TYR A 10 -9.99 10.58 -2.51
CA TYR A 10 -11.27 9.90 -2.71
C TYR A 10 -12.50 10.80 -2.49
N PHE A 11 -12.33 12.10 -2.19
CA PHE A 11 -13.46 13.01 -1.91
C PHE A 11 -14.39 13.20 -3.10
N PHE A 12 -13.91 12.97 -4.32
CA PHE A 12 -14.76 12.98 -5.52
C PHE A 12 -15.83 11.86 -5.53
N LEU A 13 -15.66 10.80 -4.70
CA LEU A 13 -16.68 9.77 -4.48
C LEU A 13 -17.72 10.15 -3.41
N GLU A 14 -17.65 11.36 -2.88
CA GLU A 14 -18.54 11.90 -1.85
C GLU A 14 -18.67 10.97 -0.61
N PRO A 15 -17.54 10.52 -0.01
CA PRO A 15 -17.57 9.53 1.07
C PRO A 15 -18.36 10.00 2.29
N GLU A 16 -18.40 11.30 2.58
CA GLU A 16 -19.14 11.89 3.70
C GLU A 16 -20.64 11.68 3.64
N LYS A 17 -21.19 11.39 2.46
CA LYS A 17 -22.62 11.07 2.28
C LYS A 17 -22.95 9.59 2.56
N HIS A 18 -21.94 8.72 2.61
CA HIS A 18 -22.13 7.27 2.60
C HIS A 18 -21.30 6.54 3.65
N LEU A 19 -20.23 7.16 4.11
CA LEU A 19 -19.27 6.58 5.04
C LEU A 19 -19.25 7.39 6.34
N GLU A 20 -19.13 6.70 7.44
CA GLU A 20 -18.99 7.25 8.77
C GLU A 20 -17.68 6.78 9.37
N VAL A 21 -16.91 7.68 9.98
CA VAL A 21 -15.69 7.34 10.70
C VAL A 21 -16.08 6.87 12.11
N PHE A 22 -15.57 5.74 12.51
CA PHE A 22 -15.81 5.21 13.85
C PHE A 22 -15.01 5.95 14.91
N GLU A 23 -15.72 6.53 15.86
CA GLU A 23 -15.16 7.14 17.06
C GLU A 23 -15.67 6.38 18.28
N ALA A 24 -14.79 5.65 18.96
CA ALA A 24 -15.15 4.73 20.04
C ALA A 24 -16.01 5.36 21.17
N SER A 25 -15.86 6.67 21.40
CA SER A 25 -16.60 7.41 22.43
C SER A 25 -17.91 8.03 21.93
N HIS A 26 -18.14 8.12 20.61
CA HIS A 26 -19.22 8.92 20.05
C HIS A 26 -20.10 8.18 19.03
N THR A 27 -19.55 7.17 18.34
CA THR A 27 -20.32 6.45 17.31
C THR A 27 -21.18 5.36 17.93
N PRO A 28 -22.51 5.48 17.91
CA PRO A 28 -23.38 4.43 18.43
C PRO A 28 -23.37 3.22 17.49
N LEU A 29 -23.06 2.05 18.02
CA LEU A 29 -23.17 0.80 17.29
C LEU A 29 -24.49 0.12 17.64
N MET A 30 -25.15 -0.43 16.63
CA MET A 30 -26.43 -1.14 16.80
C MET A 30 -26.23 -2.65 16.57
N PRO A 31 -27.05 -3.50 17.22
CA PRO A 31 -27.10 -4.92 16.91
C PRO A 31 -27.31 -5.15 15.42
N THR A 32 -26.50 -6.00 14.80
CA THR A 32 -26.45 -6.22 13.35
C THR A 32 -26.36 -7.72 13.06
N ASP A 33 -27.13 -8.23 12.09
CA ASP A 33 -27.08 -9.65 11.71
C ASP A 33 -25.79 -9.98 10.97
N LEU A 34 -25.33 -9.09 10.06
CA LEU A 34 -24.15 -9.30 9.22
C LEU A 34 -23.37 -8.01 9.07
N THR A 35 -22.07 -8.09 9.29
CA THR A 35 -21.09 -7.05 8.93
C THR A 35 -20.12 -7.60 7.90
N LEU A 36 -19.91 -6.85 6.80
CA LEU A 36 -18.88 -7.15 5.82
C LEU A 36 -17.71 -6.17 5.99
N VAL A 37 -16.52 -6.71 6.13
CA VAL A 37 -15.27 -5.97 6.21
C VAL A 37 -14.54 -6.13 4.89
N PHE A 38 -14.31 -5.04 4.18
CA PHE A 38 -13.68 -5.05 2.86
C PHE A 38 -12.22 -4.61 2.93
N ASP A 39 -11.40 -5.20 2.06
CA ASP A 39 -10.01 -4.82 1.77
C ASP A 39 -9.03 -5.06 2.92
N THR A 40 -9.36 -5.95 3.80
CA THR A 40 -8.46 -6.55 4.78
C THR A 40 -9.02 -7.89 5.24
N ASN A 41 -8.15 -8.81 5.67
CA ASN A 41 -8.52 -10.02 6.39
C ASN A 41 -7.89 -10.08 7.81
N ASP A 42 -7.19 -9.02 8.20
CA ASP A 42 -6.56 -8.89 9.51
C ASP A 42 -7.39 -7.99 10.43
N ARG A 43 -8.09 -8.61 11.41
CA ARG A 43 -8.93 -7.89 12.38
C ARG A 43 -8.19 -6.78 13.14
N ARG A 44 -6.86 -6.88 13.31
CA ARG A 44 -6.04 -5.86 13.99
C ARG A 44 -6.06 -4.53 13.27
N LEU A 45 -6.21 -4.55 11.94
CA LEU A 45 -6.32 -3.34 11.11
C LEU A 45 -7.69 -2.67 11.21
N VAL A 46 -8.67 -3.36 11.78
CA VAL A 46 -10.05 -2.87 11.98
C VAL A 46 -10.30 -2.47 13.43
N ASP A 47 -9.41 -2.81 14.36
CA ASP A 47 -9.55 -2.39 15.76
C ASP A 47 -9.37 -0.87 15.91
N PRO A 48 -10.11 -0.23 16.83
CA PRO A 48 -10.98 -0.82 17.86
C PRO A 48 -12.42 -1.16 17.40
N LEU A 49 -12.78 -0.89 16.15
CA LEU A 49 -14.13 -1.14 15.63
C LEU A 49 -14.51 -2.62 15.66
N PHE A 50 -13.57 -3.52 15.29
CA PHE A 50 -13.84 -4.97 15.29
C PHE A 50 -14.22 -5.46 16.69
N THR A 51 -13.43 -5.08 17.70
CA THR A 51 -13.70 -5.44 19.10
C THR A 51 -15.04 -4.89 19.58
N ALA A 52 -15.42 -3.69 19.16
CA ALA A 52 -16.70 -3.07 19.52
C ALA A 52 -17.91 -3.74 18.82
N LEU A 53 -17.74 -4.22 17.57
CA LEU A 53 -18.78 -4.90 16.80
C LEU A 53 -19.01 -6.34 17.24
N GLN A 54 -17.98 -7.04 17.72
CA GLN A 54 -18.01 -8.47 18.02
C GLN A 54 -19.19 -8.89 18.94
N PRO A 55 -19.51 -8.19 20.04
CA PRO A 55 -20.64 -8.53 20.90
C PRO A 55 -22.01 -8.16 20.33
N LEU A 56 -22.07 -7.31 19.30
CA LEU A 56 -23.27 -6.73 18.72
C LEU A 56 -23.65 -7.36 17.38
N CYS A 57 -22.70 -8.01 16.72
CA CYS A 57 -22.89 -8.57 15.39
C CYS A 57 -22.96 -10.10 15.44
N ARG A 58 -24.00 -10.66 14.80
CA ARG A 58 -24.16 -12.12 14.73
C ARG A 58 -23.10 -12.77 13.88
N GLU A 59 -22.71 -12.13 12.77
CA GLU A 59 -21.74 -12.64 11.83
C GLU A 59 -20.91 -11.49 11.25
N ILE A 60 -19.56 -11.60 11.30
CA ILE A 60 -18.61 -10.65 10.70
C ILE A 60 -17.80 -11.43 9.69
N LEU A 61 -17.86 -11.03 8.42
CA LEU A 61 -17.15 -11.67 7.31
C LEU A 61 -16.16 -10.69 6.66
N PHE A 62 -14.99 -11.19 6.35
CA PHE A 62 -14.00 -10.45 5.57
C PHE A 62 -14.15 -10.77 4.09
N VAL A 63 -14.03 -9.75 3.26
CA VAL A 63 -14.01 -9.83 1.79
C VAL A 63 -12.73 -9.16 1.32
N ASP A 64 -11.75 -9.95 0.89
CA ASP A 64 -10.40 -9.44 0.67
C ASP A 64 -9.64 -10.18 -0.43
N HIS A 65 -8.63 -9.53 -0.99
CA HIS A 65 -7.71 -10.08 -1.99
C HIS A 65 -6.26 -10.25 -1.49
N HIS A 66 -5.99 -9.86 -0.24
CA HIS A 66 -4.68 -10.03 0.38
C HIS A 66 -4.48 -11.47 0.88
N PRO A 67 -3.23 -12.00 0.86
CA PRO A 67 -2.96 -13.28 1.47
C PRO A 67 -3.17 -13.23 2.99
N VAL A 68 -3.67 -14.32 3.55
CA VAL A 68 -3.73 -14.48 5.00
C VAL A 68 -2.31 -14.61 5.55
N LEU A 69 -1.98 -13.84 6.57
CA LEU A 69 -0.64 -13.81 7.15
C LEU A 69 -0.39 -15.06 8.01
N ASN A 70 0.75 -15.72 7.81
CA ASN A 70 1.14 -16.92 8.57
C ASN A 70 1.22 -16.69 10.10
N GLN A 71 1.48 -15.46 10.52
CA GLN A 71 1.56 -15.04 11.92
C GLN A 71 0.47 -14.03 12.30
N GLY A 72 -0.56 -13.91 11.45
CA GLY A 72 -1.73 -13.06 11.69
C GLY A 72 -2.87 -13.81 12.35
N PRO A 73 -3.90 -13.09 12.82
CA PRO A 73 -5.15 -13.72 13.21
C PRO A 73 -5.84 -14.32 11.97
N GLU A 74 -6.42 -15.51 12.15
CA GLU A 74 -7.27 -16.07 11.11
C GLU A 74 -8.49 -15.18 10.85
N PRO A 75 -8.90 -15.01 9.59
CA PRO A 75 -10.19 -14.36 9.28
C PRO A 75 -11.35 -15.17 9.87
N THR A 76 -12.47 -14.51 10.10
CA THR A 76 -13.66 -15.18 10.65
C THR A 76 -14.17 -16.28 9.70
N PRO A 77 -14.74 -17.39 10.23
CA PRO A 77 -15.30 -18.43 9.40
C PRO A 77 -16.35 -17.89 8.42
N GLY A 78 -16.32 -18.35 7.17
CA GLY A 78 -17.22 -17.88 6.11
C GLY A 78 -16.70 -16.65 5.35
N SER A 79 -15.59 -16.04 5.77
CA SER A 79 -14.94 -14.96 5.03
C SER A 79 -14.51 -15.38 3.63
N PHE A 80 -14.56 -14.46 2.68
CA PHE A 80 -14.21 -14.71 1.29
C PHE A 80 -12.88 -14.02 0.93
N ILE A 81 -11.82 -14.81 0.85
CA ILE A 81 -10.47 -14.33 0.54
C ILE A 81 -10.04 -14.91 -0.83
N GLU A 82 -9.99 -14.05 -1.86
CA GLU A 82 -9.61 -14.45 -3.23
C GLU A 82 -8.29 -13.78 -3.64
N THR A 83 -7.19 -14.43 -3.32
CA THR A 83 -5.84 -13.89 -3.53
C THR A 83 -5.44 -13.73 -5.01
N ARG A 84 -6.17 -14.35 -5.94
CA ARG A 84 -5.96 -14.18 -7.38
C ARG A 84 -6.61 -12.92 -7.93
N ALA A 85 -7.60 -12.36 -7.22
CA ALA A 85 -8.14 -11.06 -7.57
C ALA A 85 -7.07 -9.97 -7.42
N ALA A 86 -7.01 -9.04 -8.36
CA ALA A 86 -6.04 -7.94 -8.30
C ALA A 86 -6.46 -6.83 -7.34
N SER A 87 -7.75 -6.76 -7.01
CA SER A 87 -8.32 -5.80 -6.06
C SER A 87 -9.57 -6.35 -5.39
N THR A 88 -9.92 -5.84 -4.24
CA THR A 88 -11.22 -6.11 -3.61
C THR A 88 -12.39 -5.53 -4.43
N GLY A 89 -12.11 -4.55 -5.30
CA GLY A 89 -13.08 -4.04 -6.28
C GLY A 89 -13.55 -5.09 -7.29
N GLU A 90 -12.68 -6.01 -7.73
CA GLU A 90 -13.10 -7.15 -8.58
C GLU A 90 -14.09 -8.06 -7.85
N ILE A 91 -13.80 -8.37 -6.60
CA ILE A 91 -14.65 -9.23 -5.77
C ILE A 91 -16.01 -8.55 -5.55
N SER A 92 -16.00 -7.27 -5.20
CA SER A 92 -17.20 -6.46 -4.96
C SER A 92 -18.07 -6.38 -6.22
N TYR A 93 -17.47 -6.25 -7.40
CA TYR A 93 -18.19 -6.29 -8.68
C TYR A 93 -18.99 -7.60 -8.82
N PHE A 94 -18.36 -8.76 -8.58
CA PHE A 94 -19.05 -10.05 -8.68
C PHE A 94 -20.13 -10.21 -7.61
N ILE A 95 -19.95 -9.69 -6.42
CA ILE A 95 -21.00 -9.67 -5.36
C ILE A 95 -22.21 -8.87 -5.86
N ILE A 96 -22.02 -7.66 -6.38
CA ILE A 96 -23.08 -6.80 -6.90
C ILE A 96 -23.83 -7.50 -8.05
N LYS A 97 -23.12 -8.10 -8.98
CA LYS A 97 -23.72 -8.86 -10.11
C LYS A 97 -24.48 -10.09 -9.58
N GLY A 98 -23.92 -10.84 -8.62
CA GLY A 98 -24.55 -12.03 -8.04
C GLY A 98 -25.84 -11.70 -7.27
N LEU A 99 -25.92 -10.52 -6.67
CA LEU A 99 -27.14 -10.03 -6.02
C LEU A 99 -28.19 -9.50 -7.02
N GLY A 100 -27.88 -9.47 -8.31
CA GLY A 100 -28.79 -8.96 -9.36
C GLY A 100 -29.01 -7.44 -9.29
N LEU A 101 -28.12 -6.69 -8.64
CA LEU A 101 -28.24 -5.25 -8.51
C LEU A 101 -27.90 -4.56 -9.85
N ARG A 102 -28.67 -3.51 -10.15
CA ARG A 102 -28.39 -2.68 -11.32
C ARG A 102 -27.20 -1.76 -11.05
N MET A 103 -26.17 -1.84 -11.90
CA MET A 103 -25.05 -0.93 -11.85
C MET A 103 -25.48 0.50 -12.17
N ASP A 104 -25.06 1.46 -11.37
CA ASP A 104 -25.19 2.89 -11.64
C ASP A 104 -23.80 3.54 -11.77
N GLU A 105 -23.76 4.81 -12.15
CA GLU A 105 -22.53 5.57 -12.37
C GLU A 105 -21.65 5.62 -11.11
N ARG A 106 -22.25 5.78 -9.94
CA ARG A 106 -21.52 5.90 -8.66
C ARG A 106 -20.89 4.57 -8.24
N MET A 107 -21.63 3.47 -8.36
CA MET A 107 -21.08 2.13 -8.14
C MET A 107 -19.92 1.87 -9.10
N ALA A 108 -20.12 2.23 -10.38
CA ALA A 108 -19.09 2.05 -11.39
C ALA A 108 -17.83 2.87 -11.11
N GLN A 109 -17.98 4.14 -10.71
CA GLN A 109 -16.85 5.00 -10.32
C GLN A 109 -16.10 4.44 -9.11
N ALA A 110 -16.80 3.98 -8.07
CA ALA A 110 -16.19 3.42 -6.87
C ALA A 110 -15.42 2.13 -7.18
N LEU A 111 -16.01 1.20 -7.93
CA LEU A 111 -15.36 -0.05 -8.35
C LEU A 111 -14.16 0.19 -9.25
N TYR A 112 -14.31 1.07 -10.24
CA TYR A 112 -13.21 1.43 -11.15
C TYR A 112 -12.06 2.09 -10.39
N THR A 113 -12.37 2.96 -9.42
CA THR A 113 -11.38 3.60 -8.54
C THR A 113 -10.58 2.56 -7.75
N SER A 114 -11.26 1.57 -7.13
CA SER A 114 -10.60 0.49 -6.40
C SER A 114 -9.69 -0.32 -7.31
N ILE A 115 -10.17 -0.76 -8.47
CA ILE A 115 -9.37 -1.54 -9.42
C ILE A 115 -8.18 -0.73 -9.94
N ALA A 116 -8.40 0.52 -10.36
CA ALA A 116 -7.34 1.37 -10.90
C ALA A 116 -6.27 1.69 -9.85
N PHE A 117 -6.66 1.89 -8.59
CA PHE A 117 -5.73 2.19 -7.50
C PHE A 117 -4.86 0.98 -7.14
N ASP A 118 -5.46 -0.18 -6.85
CA ASP A 118 -4.75 -1.38 -6.42
C ASP A 118 -3.83 -1.92 -7.52
N THR A 119 -4.29 -1.87 -8.76
CA THR A 119 -3.49 -2.32 -9.91
C THR A 119 -2.46 -1.29 -10.38
N GLN A 120 -2.41 -0.10 -9.78
CA GLN A 120 -1.64 1.04 -10.28
C GLN A 120 -1.85 1.26 -11.78
N VAL A 121 -3.11 1.49 -12.14
CA VAL A 121 -3.55 1.66 -13.55
C VAL A 121 -3.22 0.42 -14.39
N PHE A 122 -3.66 -0.74 -13.91
CA PHE A 122 -3.52 -2.05 -14.60
C PHE A 122 -2.06 -2.54 -14.78
N LYS A 123 -1.10 -1.95 -14.05
CA LYS A 123 0.29 -2.41 -14.04
C LYS A 123 0.45 -3.73 -13.26
N PHE A 124 -0.31 -3.93 -12.19
CA PHE A 124 -0.23 -5.09 -11.31
C PHE A 124 -1.56 -5.83 -11.22
N VAL A 125 -1.91 -6.55 -12.28
CA VAL A 125 -3.20 -7.26 -12.39
C VAL A 125 -3.15 -8.71 -11.93
N LYS A 126 -2.06 -9.20 -11.35
CA LYS A 126 -1.88 -10.61 -10.89
C LYS A 126 -2.27 -11.63 -11.98
N ASN A 127 -2.10 -11.31 -13.26
CA ASN A 127 -2.60 -12.08 -14.41
C ASN A 127 -4.13 -12.27 -14.43
N SER A 128 -4.88 -11.43 -13.71
CA SER A 128 -6.34 -11.44 -13.74
C SER A 128 -6.85 -10.73 -15.00
N VAL A 129 -7.46 -11.47 -15.91
CA VAL A 129 -8.17 -10.88 -17.06
C VAL A 129 -9.39 -10.08 -16.59
N ASN A 130 -9.92 -10.38 -15.41
CA ASN A 130 -11.12 -9.75 -14.87
C ASN A 130 -10.92 -8.25 -14.64
N SER A 131 -9.74 -7.80 -14.16
CA SER A 131 -9.44 -6.38 -14.00
C SER A 131 -9.78 -5.57 -15.26
N HIS A 132 -9.38 -6.07 -16.44
CA HIS A 132 -9.62 -5.38 -17.70
C HIS A 132 -11.08 -5.54 -18.18
N LEU A 133 -11.66 -6.73 -18.06
CA LEU A 133 -13.05 -6.97 -18.49
C LEU A 133 -14.04 -6.16 -17.66
N ILE A 134 -13.87 -6.15 -16.34
CA ILE A 134 -14.69 -5.37 -15.42
C ILE A 134 -14.52 -3.88 -15.70
N ALA A 135 -13.28 -3.40 -15.84
CA ALA A 135 -13.02 -2.00 -16.15
C ALA A 135 -13.70 -1.58 -17.48
N ALA A 136 -13.64 -2.41 -18.52
CA ALA A 136 -14.29 -2.13 -19.79
C ALA A 136 -15.81 -2.01 -19.63
N GLU A 137 -16.46 -2.87 -18.82
CA GLU A 137 -17.90 -2.74 -18.54
C GLU A 137 -18.18 -1.48 -17.73
N LEU A 138 -17.43 -1.22 -16.64
CA LEU A 138 -17.64 -0.05 -15.78
C LEU A 138 -17.54 1.27 -16.55
N LEU A 139 -16.62 1.36 -17.50
CA LEU A 139 -16.45 2.53 -18.37
C LEU A 139 -17.70 2.85 -19.20
N THR A 140 -18.61 1.92 -19.41
CA THR A 140 -19.89 2.20 -20.08
C THR A 140 -20.86 3.01 -19.21
N PHE A 141 -20.62 3.08 -17.91
CA PHE A 141 -21.42 3.83 -16.93
C PHE A 141 -20.74 5.13 -16.49
N ILE A 142 -19.44 5.29 -16.74
CA ILE A 142 -18.62 6.41 -16.26
C ILE A 142 -18.50 7.46 -17.36
N ASN A 143 -18.91 8.69 -17.07
CA ASN A 143 -18.86 9.79 -18.06
C ASN A 143 -17.43 10.31 -18.27
N ASN A 144 -16.60 10.33 -17.23
CA ASN A 144 -15.24 10.89 -17.25
C ASN A 144 -14.27 10.09 -16.41
N ALA A 145 -13.70 9.01 -16.98
CA ALA A 145 -12.71 8.20 -16.30
C ALA A 145 -11.36 8.90 -16.10
N GLU A 146 -11.01 9.87 -16.95
CA GLU A 146 -9.77 10.64 -16.82
C GLU A 146 -9.77 11.46 -15.51
N GLU A 147 -10.93 11.90 -15.07
CA GLU A 147 -11.08 12.61 -13.80
C GLU A 147 -10.74 11.71 -12.61
N ILE A 148 -11.15 10.46 -12.64
CA ILE A 148 -10.77 9.47 -11.62
C ILE A 148 -9.25 9.32 -11.55
N HIS A 149 -8.60 9.15 -12.70
CA HIS A 149 -7.14 9.05 -12.77
C HIS A 149 -6.45 10.32 -12.24
N ARG A 150 -6.98 11.49 -12.57
CA ARG A 150 -6.44 12.77 -12.08
C ARG A 150 -6.52 12.86 -10.55
N HIS A 151 -7.64 12.48 -9.95
CA HIS A 151 -7.80 12.47 -8.50
C HIS A 151 -6.88 11.48 -7.80
N LEU A 152 -6.66 10.30 -8.38
CA LEU A 152 -5.85 9.26 -7.78
C LEU A 152 -4.34 9.50 -7.93
N PHE A 153 -3.89 10.02 -9.08
CA PHE A 153 -2.48 9.97 -9.46
C PHE A 153 -1.87 11.33 -9.83
N SER A 154 -2.67 12.39 -10.02
CA SER A 154 -2.16 13.73 -10.32
C SER A 154 -2.29 14.64 -9.10
N THR A 155 -1.76 14.20 -7.97
CA THR A 155 -1.90 14.88 -6.66
C THR A 155 -0.68 15.68 -6.25
N HIS A 156 0.39 15.68 -7.06
CA HIS A 156 1.61 16.38 -6.73
C HIS A 156 1.44 17.90 -6.79
N THR A 157 1.82 18.58 -5.72
CA THR A 157 1.93 20.04 -5.66
C THR A 157 3.26 20.51 -6.26
N ILE A 158 3.39 21.80 -6.53
CA ILE A 158 4.67 22.40 -6.97
C ILE A 158 5.75 22.19 -5.88
N GLU A 159 5.35 22.31 -4.61
CA GLU A 159 6.24 22.08 -3.45
C GLU A 159 6.76 20.66 -3.42
N LYS A 160 5.92 19.67 -3.75
CA LYS A 160 6.30 18.27 -3.90
C LYS A 160 7.34 18.09 -5.02
N VAL A 161 7.15 18.74 -6.15
CA VAL A 161 8.12 18.67 -7.27
C VAL A 161 9.46 19.30 -6.87
N LYS A 162 9.46 20.45 -6.17
CA LYS A 162 10.68 21.07 -5.63
C LYS A 162 11.39 20.17 -4.65
N PHE A 163 10.65 19.57 -3.72
CA PHE A 163 11.15 18.58 -2.76
C PHE A 163 11.82 17.41 -3.49
N LEU A 164 11.12 16.76 -4.44
CA LEU A 164 11.66 15.66 -5.22
C LEU A 164 12.95 16.04 -5.94
N SER A 165 12.99 17.21 -6.57
CA SER A 165 14.21 17.72 -7.23
C SER A 165 15.38 17.84 -6.26
N LYS A 166 15.13 18.32 -5.02
CA LYS A 166 16.16 18.49 -4.00
C LYS A 166 16.69 17.14 -3.50
N VAL A 167 15.79 16.19 -3.20
CA VAL A 167 16.18 14.93 -2.57
C VAL A 167 16.73 13.91 -3.55
N LEU A 168 16.26 13.87 -4.80
CA LEU A 168 16.77 12.98 -5.83
C LEU A 168 18.25 13.24 -6.15
N GLY A 169 18.69 14.50 -6.02
CA GLY A 169 20.11 14.87 -6.19
C GLY A 169 21.03 14.38 -5.05
N GLN A 170 20.47 13.87 -3.94
CA GLN A 170 21.24 13.42 -2.77
C GLN A 170 21.37 11.88 -2.70
N ILE A 171 20.88 11.17 -3.71
CA ILE A 171 20.91 9.71 -3.74
C ILE A 171 22.36 9.23 -3.91
N GLU A 172 22.76 8.33 -3.04
CA GLU A 172 24.04 7.62 -3.14
C GLU A 172 23.82 6.27 -3.83
N TYR A 173 24.69 5.91 -4.77
CA TYR A 173 24.61 4.66 -5.52
C TYR A 173 25.77 3.74 -5.17
N PHE A 174 25.48 2.44 -5.02
CA PHE A 174 26.45 1.39 -4.68
C PHE A 174 26.27 0.19 -5.63
N GLY A 175 27.25 -0.73 -5.66
CA GLY A 175 27.14 -1.96 -6.44
C GLY A 175 26.95 -1.66 -7.94
N ASN A 176 27.78 -0.82 -8.53
CA ASN A 176 27.65 -0.40 -9.94
C ASN A 176 26.27 0.17 -10.29
N GLY A 177 25.65 0.93 -9.37
CA GLY A 177 24.35 1.55 -9.58
C GLY A 177 23.15 0.60 -9.42
N GLN A 178 23.34 -0.51 -8.71
CA GLN A 178 22.26 -1.48 -8.46
C GLN A 178 21.57 -1.29 -7.09
N VAL A 179 22.22 -0.61 -6.16
CA VAL A 179 21.67 -0.26 -4.84
C VAL A 179 21.66 1.26 -4.69
N ALA A 180 20.53 1.82 -4.31
CA ALA A 180 20.38 3.25 -4.02
C ALA A 180 20.13 3.45 -2.52
N VAL A 181 20.75 4.49 -1.95
CA VAL A 181 20.51 4.90 -0.57
C VAL A 181 20.21 6.39 -0.54
N LEU A 182 19.18 6.74 0.21
CA LEU A 182 18.80 8.13 0.44
C LEU A 182 18.56 8.37 1.92
N ARG A 183 19.10 9.47 2.46
CA ARG A 183 18.73 10.00 3.77
C ARG A 183 17.79 11.19 3.57
N LEU A 184 16.70 11.18 4.32
CA LEU A 184 15.72 12.25 4.33
C LEU A 184 15.48 12.70 5.75
N SER A 185 15.69 13.99 6.05
CA SER A 185 15.33 14.55 7.35
C SER A 185 13.88 15.07 7.33
N ASP A 186 13.20 14.96 8.45
CA ASP A 186 11.87 15.55 8.66
C ASP A 186 11.89 17.08 8.42
N ALA A 187 13.01 17.75 8.68
CA ALA A 187 13.19 19.18 8.40
C ALA A 187 13.02 19.52 6.90
N VAL A 188 13.46 18.64 6.00
CA VAL A 188 13.32 18.86 4.55
C VAL A 188 11.86 18.69 4.12
N LEU A 189 11.12 17.78 4.69
CA LEU A 189 9.68 17.65 4.45
C LEU A 189 8.93 18.89 4.92
N LYS A 190 9.18 19.33 6.15
CA LYS A 190 8.54 20.53 6.75
C LYS A 190 8.87 21.81 5.99
N GLU A 191 10.09 21.98 5.49
CA GLU A 191 10.51 23.12 4.65
C GLU A 191 9.60 23.26 3.42
N HIS A 192 9.10 22.16 2.89
CA HIS A 192 8.23 22.14 1.71
C HIS A 192 6.74 21.97 2.06
N GLY A 193 6.37 22.01 3.35
CA GLY A 193 4.98 21.83 3.80
C GLY A 193 4.40 20.44 3.49
N LEU A 194 5.27 19.44 3.46
CA LEU A 194 4.94 18.04 3.17
C LEU A 194 4.89 17.23 4.44
N ASP A 195 4.16 16.13 4.38
CA ASP A 195 4.08 15.16 5.47
C ASP A 195 4.94 13.91 5.22
N MET A 196 4.90 13.00 6.17
CA MET A 196 5.72 11.79 6.13
C MET A 196 5.31 10.81 5.03
N ASP A 197 4.06 10.81 4.59
CA ASP A 197 3.59 9.94 3.52
C ASP A 197 4.14 10.40 2.17
N ASP A 198 4.42 11.68 2.02
CA ASP A 198 5.07 12.22 0.83
C ASP A 198 6.47 11.66 0.55
N SER A 199 7.15 11.14 1.58
CA SER A 199 8.47 10.50 1.44
C SER A 199 8.43 9.16 0.70
N ARG A 200 7.27 8.49 0.67
CA ARG A 200 7.13 7.16 0.04
C ARG A 200 7.34 7.21 -1.46
N ASP A 201 6.88 8.29 -2.12
CA ASP A 201 7.01 8.43 -3.57
C ASP A 201 8.47 8.40 -4.02
N VAL A 202 9.40 8.87 -3.17
CA VAL A 202 10.82 8.92 -3.50
C VAL A 202 11.39 7.52 -3.70
N ILE A 203 11.10 6.58 -2.79
CA ILE A 203 11.62 5.22 -2.90
C ILE A 203 10.93 4.46 -4.04
N ASP A 204 9.65 4.73 -4.29
CA ASP A 204 8.91 4.11 -5.39
C ASP A 204 9.42 4.60 -6.75
N MET A 205 9.79 5.90 -6.87
CA MET A 205 10.45 6.44 -8.07
C MET A 205 11.79 5.74 -8.36
N LEU A 206 12.59 5.44 -7.32
CA LEU A 206 13.83 4.70 -7.48
C LEU A 206 13.61 3.31 -8.07
N MET A 207 12.52 2.66 -7.71
CA MET A 207 12.18 1.34 -8.25
C MET A 207 11.79 1.36 -9.73
N HIS A 208 11.59 2.52 -10.36
CA HIS A 208 11.42 2.63 -11.81
C HIS A 208 12.77 2.69 -12.57
N VAL A 209 13.89 2.94 -11.90
CA VAL A 209 15.22 2.94 -12.53
C VAL A 209 15.63 1.51 -12.89
N ASN A 210 15.90 1.24 -14.18
CA ASN A 210 16.11 -0.11 -14.69
C ASN A 210 17.25 -0.86 -14.01
N SER A 211 18.40 -0.19 -13.77
CA SER A 211 19.59 -0.80 -13.16
C SER A 211 19.41 -1.09 -11.66
N LEU A 212 18.56 -0.36 -10.95
CA LEU A 212 18.39 -0.54 -9.52
C LEU A 212 17.71 -1.88 -9.21
N ARG A 213 18.28 -2.59 -8.27
CA ARG A 213 17.76 -3.84 -7.70
C ARG A 213 17.18 -3.64 -6.31
N ALA A 214 17.76 -2.74 -5.52
CA ALA A 214 17.24 -2.36 -4.22
C ALA A 214 17.42 -0.87 -3.93
N ALA A 215 16.57 -0.34 -3.05
CA ALA A 215 16.70 0.99 -2.49
C ALA A 215 16.44 0.98 -0.99
N ALA A 216 17.21 1.80 -0.27
CA ALA A 216 17.06 2.06 1.16
C ALA A 216 16.82 3.55 1.38
N LEU A 217 15.69 3.89 1.99
CA LEU A 217 15.36 5.24 2.43
C LEU A 217 15.47 5.31 3.95
N PHE A 218 16.34 6.15 4.44
CA PHE A 218 16.47 6.52 5.84
C PHE A 218 15.73 7.82 6.10
N ARG A 219 14.58 7.75 6.72
CA ARG A 219 13.88 8.92 7.20
C ARG A 219 14.30 9.20 8.66
N GLU A 220 14.90 10.34 8.89
CA GLU A 220 15.33 10.76 10.22
C GLU A 220 14.18 11.45 10.94
N ASP A 221 13.55 10.75 11.87
CA ASP A 221 12.40 11.26 12.66
C ASP A 221 12.86 12.07 13.87
N ALA A 222 14.06 11.77 14.40
CA ALA A 222 14.77 12.53 15.47
C ALA A 222 16.29 12.32 15.30
N PRO A 223 17.15 13.11 15.96
CA PRO A 223 18.60 12.94 15.88
C PRO A 223 19.04 11.50 16.20
N ASN A 224 19.69 10.86 15.23
CA ASN A 224 20.13 9.46 15.29
C ASN A 224 18.98 8.43 15.45
N GLU A 225 17.76 8.78 15.07
CA GLU A 225 16.61 7.88 15.03
C GLU A 225 16.04 7.85 13.61
N TYR A 226 16.05 6.67 13.01
CA TYR A 226 15.69 6.51 11.60
C TYR A 226 14.58 5.49 11.42
N LYS A 227 13.58 5.86 10.60
CA LYS A 227 12.71 4.87 9.97
C LYS A 227 13.35 4.44 8.65
N LEU A 228 13.82 3.21 8.62
CA LEU A 228 14.33 2.58 7.40
C LEU A 228 13.15 2.04 6.60
N SER A 229 13.13 2.33 5.31
CA SER A 229 12.26 1.68 4.33
C SER A 229 13.12 1.04 3.25
N LEU A 230 12.88 -0.23 2.98
CA LEU A 230 13.56 -1.02 1.97
C LEU A 230 12.59 -1.42 0.88
N ARG A 231 13.04 -1.34 -0.37
CA ARG A 231 12.34 -1.84 -1.55
C ARG A 231 13.31 -2.57 -2.44
N SER A 232 12.82 -3.60 -3.13
CA SER A 232 13.62 -4.32 -4.11
C SER A 232 12.79 -4.83 -5.29
N LYS A 233 13.51 -5.28 -6.33
CA LYS A 233 12.92 -5.87 -7.54
C LYS A 233 13.14 -7.38 -7.56
N GLY A 234 12.07 -8.08 -7.80
CA GLY A 234 11.88 -9.43 -8.29
C GLY A 234 12.61 -10.56 -7.57
N HIS A 235 13.91 -10.57 -7.48
CA HIS A 235 14.67 -11.70 -6.96
C HIS A 235 15.51 -11.37 -5.73
N MET A 236 15.63 -10.12 -5.37
CA MET A 236 16.45 -9.66 -4.26
C MET A 236 15.59 -9.45 -3.02
N GLU A 237 15.67 -10.38 -2.06
CA GLU A 237 14.96 -10.26 -0.80
C GLU A 237 15.56 -9.19 0.11
N VAL A 238 14.71 -8.34 0.71
CA VAL A 238 15.11 -7.30 1.67
C VAL A 238 14.55 -7.49 3.07
N LEU A 239 13.64 -8.45 3.28
CA LEU A 239 13.03 -8.72 4.58
C LEU A 239 14.08 -9.04 5.63
N GLY A 240 15.01 -9.97 5.35
CA GLY A 240 16.06 -10.35 6.30
C GLY A 240 17.04 -9.21 6.62
N VAL A 241 17.13 -8.15 5.78
CA VAL A 241 17.86 -6.93 6.16
C VAL A 241 17.12 -6.15 7.23
N ALA A 242 15.79 -6.01 7.09
CA ALA A 242 14.97 -5.34 8.10
C ALA A 242 14.95 -6.12 9.43
N GLU A 243 14.81 -7.45 9.36
CA GLU A 243 14.80 -8.32 10.55
C GLU A 243 16.10 -8.26 11.36
N ALA A 244 17.25 -8.06 10.72
CA ALA A 244 18.54 -7.86 11.40
C ALA A 244 18.54 -6.59 12.28
N PHE A 245 17.60 -5.67 12.05
CA PHE A 245 17.37 -4.47 12.86
C PHE A 245 16.02 -4.51 13.61
N GLN A 246 15.51 -5.71 13.91
CA GLN A 246 14.24 -5.93 14.62
C GLN A 246 13.02 -5.34 13.89
N GLY A 247 13.13 -5.19 12.59
CA GLY A 247 12.06 -4.75 11.71
C GLY A 247 11.27 -5.91 11.11
N GLY A 248 10.49 -5.62 10.08
CA GLY A 248 9.67 -6.61 9.40
C GLY A 248 9.08 -6.07 8.10
N GLY A 249 8.15 -6.82 7.52
CA GLY A 249 7.48 -6.46 6.28
C GLY A 249 7.30 -7.65 5.34
N HIS A 250 7.42 -7.39 4.05
CA HIS A 250 7.34 -8.39 3.01
C HIS A 250 8.72 -8.64 2.39
N MET A 251 8.86 -9.74 1.66
CA MET A 251 10.08 -10.17 1.01
C MET A 251 10.78 -9.04 0.21
N PHE A 252 10.02 -8.22 -0.52
CA PHE A 252 10.52 -7.15 -1.39
C PHE A 252 10.19 -5.73 -0.90
N ALA A 253 9.55 -5.61 0.27
CA ALA A 253 9.15 -4.34 0.88
C ALA A 253 9.15 -4.45 2.40
N ALA A 254 10.21 -4.00 3.05
CA ALA A 254 10.40 -4.15 4.49
C ALA A 254 10.88 -2.85 5.13
N GLY A 255 10.88 -2.77 6.44
CA GLY A 255 11.37 -1.61 7.17
C GLY A 255 11.70 -1.90 8.63
N ALA A 256 12.41 -0.97 9.25
CA ALA A 256 12.80 -1.04 10.65
C ALA A 256 12.88 0.35 11.27
N TYR A 257 12.77 0.44 12.60
CA TYR A 257 13.16 1.62 13.36
C TYR A 257 14.54 1.40 13.95
N ILE A 258 15.49 2.29 13.65
CA ILE A 258 16.90 2.10 13.99
C ILE A 258 17.42 3.33 14.73
N ARG A 259 18.19 3.10 15.79
CA ARG A 259 18.89 4.16 16.54
C ARG A 259 20.41 3.96 16.44
N GLY A 260 21.13 5.04 16.22
CA GLY A 260 22.60 5.05 16.22
C GLY A 260 23.19 5.97 15.15
N ASP A 261 24.50 5.92 14.99
CA ASP A 261 25.21 6.74 13.98
C ASP A 261 24.78 6.35 12.54
N TYR A 262 24.45 7.36 11.75
CA TYR A 262 23.99 7.17 10.39
C TYR A 262 24.98 6.42 9.51
N HIS A 263 26.27 6.79 9.60
CA HIS A 263 27.28 6.23 8.71
C HIS A 263 27.55 4.76 9.00
N ASP A 264 27.53 4.39 10.29
CA ASP A 264 27.70 3.00 10.74
C ASP A 264 26.51 2.14 10.29
N ILE A 265 25.27 2.63 10.49
CA ILE A 265 24.04 1.91 10.11
C ILE A 265 23.98 1.80 8.58
N LYS A 266 24.20 2.89 7.85
CA LYS A 266 24.22 2.90 6.39
C LYS A 266 25.23 1.88 5.86
N GLY A 267 26.46 1.89 6.40
CA GLY A 267 27.52 0.97 5.99
C GLY A 267 27.10 -0.50 6.12
N LYS A 268 26.51 -0.88 7.26
CA LYS A 268 26.01 -2.23 7.50
C LYS A 268 24.89 -2.61 6.52
N ILE A 269 23.90 -1.74 6.33
CA ILE A 269 22.79 -2.00 5.43
C ILE A 269 23.23 -2.13 3.98
N VAL A 270 24.11 -1.23 3.51
CA VAL A 270 24.69 -1.31 2.17
C VAL A 270 25.43 -2.63 1.98
N GLN A 271 26.26 -3.04 2.94
CA GLN A 271 26.99 -4.30 2.85
C GLN A 271 26.03 -5.49 2.77
N MET A 272 24.99 -5.52 3.61
CA MET A 272 23.98 -6.59 3.58
C MET A 272 23.22 -6.63 2.25
N LEU A 273 22.90 -5.48 1.66
CA LEU A 273 22.25 -5.39 0.35
C LEU A 273 23.18 -5.86 -0.77
N LEU A 274 24.46 -5.51 -0.74
CA LEU A 274 25.43 -5.95 -1.73
C LEU A 274 25.66 -7.47 -1.67
N THR A 275 25.77 -8.06 -0.47
CA THR A 275 25.86 -9.51 -0.32
C THR A 275 24.66 -10.23 -0.95
N ARG A 276 23.43 -9.74 -0.72
CA ARG A 276 22.23 -10.31 -1.34
C ARG A 276 22.15 -10.11 -2.84
N LEU A 277 22.77 -9.05 -3.35
CA LEU A 277 22.89 -8.83 -4.77
C LEU A 277 23.76 -9.90 -5.43
N ASP A 278 24.87 -10.25 -4.80
CA ASP A 278 25.78 -11.30 -5.27
C ASP A 278 25.08 -12.68 -5.22
N ASP A 279 24.40 -13.00 -4.13
CA ASP A 279 23.63 -14.24 -3.97
C ASP A 279 22.54 -14.39 -5.06
N ALA A 280 21.86 -13.30 -5.42
CA ALA A 280 20.83 -13.28 -6.45
C ALA A 280 21.39 -13.46 -7.88
N HIS A 281 22.68 -13.20 -8.10
CA HIS A 281 23.36 -13.47 -9.37
C HIS A 281 23.79 -14.92 -9.51
N ASP A 282 24.01 -15.64 -8.39
CA ASP A 282 24.48 -17.02 -8.39
C ASP A 282 23.33 -18.07 -8.46
N GLU A 283 22.06 -17.65 -8.31
CA GLU A 283 20.92 -18.54 -8.55
C GLU A 283 20.61 -18.65 -10.05
N PRO A 284 20.88 -19.79 -10.72
CA PRO A 284 20.46 -19.98 -12.10
C PRO A 284 18.95 -20.00 -12.18
N SER A 285 18.41 -19.18 -13.07
CA SER A 285 17.00 -19.02 -13.41
C SER A 285 16.21 -20.33 -13.29
N ARG A 286 15.59 -20.57 -12.14
CA ARG A 286 14.52 -21.54 -12.00
C ARG A 286 13.22 -20.88 -12.47
N GLN A 287 13.12 -20.72 -13.78
CA GLN A 287 11.83 -20.55 -14.46
C GLN A 287 11.47 -21.88 -15.08
N LYS A 288 10.42 -22.50 -14.55
CA LYS A 288 9.46 -23.23 -15.35
C LYS A 288 8.08 -23.06 -14.75
#